data_71ba344058174430bfe0234c495a774d
#
_entry.id   71ba344058174430bfe0234c495a774d
#
_cell.length_a   1.000
_cell.length_b   1.000
_cell.length_c   1.000
_cell.angle_alpha   90.00
_cell.angle_beta   90.00
_cell.angle_gamma   90.00
#
_symmetry.space_group_name_H-M   'P 1'
#
loop_
_entity.id
_entity.type
_entity.pdbx_description
1 polymer ?
#
loop_
_entity_poly.entity_id
_entity_poly.type
_entity_poly.pdbx_seq_one_letter_code
_entity_poly.pdbx_strand_id
1 'polypeptide(L)'
;AGAFYIVLDEVQVQLELAQVDDASLDTCLVEIGESVILSSGASFSIEAVELNDDLRRRIMTGAVDECCEAYIVNESGQGLHVRGWQPGDRFRPIGAPGMKKLKDWFIDRKIAVKERKLLPLVLSNSAEIIWVPGFPPANTLKISASTKEALRLTYEQREPT
;
A
#
# COMPACT_ATOMS: atom_id res chain seq x y z
N ALA A 1 -12.64 -12.82 -6.53
CA ALA A 1 -11.78 -12.27 -6.28
C ALA A 1 -10.93 -12.41 -5.00
N GLY A 2 -10.18 -11.60 -4.61
CA GLY A 2 -9.60 -11.51 -3.30
C GLY A 2 -8.64 -12.60 -2.87
N ALA A 3 -7.93 -13.25 -3.78
CA ALA A 3 -6.90 -14.20 -3.39
C ALA A 3 -5.81 -13.54 -2.53
N PHE A 4 -5.75 -12.22 -2.55
CA PHE A 4 -4.73 -11.45 -1.87
C PHE A 4 -5.16 -10.97 -0.49
N TYR A 5 -6.44 -10.92 -0.22
CA TYR A 5 -6.95 -10.44 1.06
C TYR A 5 -8.07 -11.31 1.57
N ILE A 6 -8.34 -11.23 2.87
CA ILE A 6 -9.35 -11.99 3.56
C ILE A 6 -10.29 -11.01 4.24
N VAL A 7 -11.58 -11.05 3.90
CA VAL A 7 -12.54 -10.10 4.44
C VAL A 7 -13.45 -10.73 5.47
N LEU A 8 -13.75 -12.05 5.40
CA LEU A 8 -14.81 -12.61 6.21
C LEU A 8 -14.56 -14.00 6.75
N ASP A 9 -15.42 -14.98 6.56
CA ASP A 9 -15.44 -16.19 7.33
C ASP A 9 -14.29 -17.17 7.01
N GLU A 10 -14.06 -18.14 7.89
CA GLU A 10 -12.96 -19.09 7.77
C GLU A 10 -13.06 -19.98 6.52
N VAL A 11 -14.27 -20.27 6.08
CA VAL A 11 -14.47 -21.09 4.89
C VAL A 11 -14.01 -20.34 3.64
N GLN A 12 -14.35 -19.07 3.54
CA GLN A 12 -13.93 -18.22 2.44
C GLN A 12 -12.41 -18.08 2.42
N VAL A 13 -11.80 -17.90 3.59
CA VAL A 13 -10.37 -17.79 3.75
C VAL A 13 -9.66 -19.04 3.23
N GLN A 14 -10.13 -20.22 3.59
CA GLN A 14 -9.51 -21.46 3.17
C GLN A 14 -9.62 -21.68 1.66
N LEU A 15 -10.75 -21.33 1.06
CA LEU A 15 -10.93 -21.41 -0.38
C LEU A 15 -9.98 -20.48 -1.12
N GLU A 16 -9.81 -19.27 -0.63
CA GLU A 16 -8.91 -18.30 -1.21
C GLU A 16 -7.45 -18.72 -1.09
N LEU A 17 -7.05 -19.24 0.05
CA LEU A 17 -5.70 -19.73 0.26
C LEU A 17 -5.37 -20.92 -0.64
N ALA A 18 -6.33 -21.77 -0.93
CA ALA A 18 -6.12 -22.89 -1.85
C ALA A 18 -5.85 -22.45 -3.28
N GLN A 19 -6.27 -21.24 -3.64
CA GLN A 19 -6.09 -20.67 -4.98
C GLN A 19 -4.84 -19.80 -5.11
N VAL A 20 -4.16 -19.51 -4.00
CA VAL A 20 -3.04 -18.57 -3.97
C VAL A 20 -1.86 -19.02 -4.83
N ASP A 21 -1.70 -20.32 -5.08
CA ASP A 21 -0.63 -20.82 -5.93
C ASP A 21 -0.70 -20.36 -7.38
N ASP A 22 -1.83 -19.82 -7.77
CA ASP A 22 -2.12 -19.44 -9.14
C ASP A 22 -1.96 -17.93 -9.37
N ALA A 23 -1.01 -17.33 -8.82
CA ALA A 23 -0.46 -15.99 -9.10
C ALA A 23 -1.38 -14.89 -9.65
N SER A 24 -2.65 -15.12 -9.89
CA SER A 24 -3.57 -14.06 -10.27
C SER A 24 -4.06 -13.35 -9.03
N LEU A 25 -3.36 -12.30 -8.67
CA LEU A 25 -3.69 -11.50 -7.51
C LEU A 25 -4.79 -10.53 -7.89
N ASP A 26 -6.01 -10.89 -7.54
CA ASP A 26 -7.16 -10.02 -7.79
C ASP A 26 -7.04 -8.72 -6.99
N THR A 27 -7.47 -7.65 -7.63
CA THR A 27 -7.48 -6.34 -7.02
C THR A 27 -8.61 -6.23 -6.01
N CYS A 28 -8.31 -5.73 -4.84
CA CYS A 28 -9.27 -5.50 -3.77
C CYS A 28 -9.48 -4.01 -3.58
N LEU A 29 -10.73 -3.57 -3.50
CA LEU A 29 -11.03 -2.18 -3.18
C LEU A 29 -11.14 -2.01 -1.67
N VAL A 30 -10.41 -1.05 -1.12
CA VAL A 30 -10.48 -0.66 0.29
C VAL A 30 -10.99 0.76 0.36
N GLU A 31 -12.14 0.95 1.00
CA GLU A 31 -12.73 2.28 1.15
C GLU A 31 -12.06 3.05 2.29
N ILE A 32 -12.19 4.37 2.24
CA ILE A 32 -11.68 5.23 3.32
C ILE A 32 -12.43 4.89 4.60
N GLY A 33 -11.70 4.65 5.66
CA GLY A 33 -12.25 4.22 6.95
C GLY A 33 -12.30 2.72 7.15
N GLU A 34 -11.92 1.95 6.12
CA GLU A 34 -11.92 0.48 6.19
C GLU A 34 -10.56 -0.09 6.55
N SER A 35 -10.59 -1.28 7.13
CA SER A 35 -9.40 -2.07 7.42
C SER A 35 -9.63 -3.48 6.89
N VAL A 36 -8.61 -4.06 6.25
CA VAL A 36 -8.69 -5.41 5.70
C VAL A 36 -7.53 -6.25 6.19
N ILE A 37 -7.73 -7.56 6.24
CA ILE A 37 -6.68 -8.52 6.55
C ILE A 37 -6.26 -9.17 5.23
N LEU A 38 -4.99 -9.07 4.91
CA LEU A 38 -4.42 -9.63 3.70
C LEU A 38 -4.18 -11.14 3.85
N SER A 39 -4.00 -11.84 2.74
CA SER A 39 -3.74 -13.29 2.76
C SER A 39 -2.46 -13.66 3.52
N SER A 40 -1.53 -12.74 3.63
CA SER A 40 -0.31 -12.91 4.44
C SER A 40 -0.56 -12.84 5.94
N GLY A 41 -1.76 -12.44 6.36
CA GLY A 41 -2.07 -12.16 7.77
C GLY A 41 -1.82 -10.72 8.17
N ALA A 42 -1.18 -9.93 7.33
CA ALA A 42 -0.96 -8.51 7.58
C ALA A 42 -2.27 -7.73 7.44
N SER A 43 -2.35 -6.57 8.07
CA SER A 43 -3.50 -5.69 7.95
C SER A 43 -3.15 -4.43 7.17
N PHE A 44 -4.14 -3.91 6.45
CA PHE A 44 -4.03 -2.65 5.73
C PHE A 44 -5.27 -1.82 5.99
N SER A 45 -5.09 -0.53 6.26
CA SER A 45 -6.20 0.38 6.52
C SER A 45 -5.98 1.74 5.87
N ILE A 46 -7.09 2.42 5.59
CA ILE A 46 -7.10 3.78 5.05
C ILE A 46 -7.94 4.65 5.98
N GLU A 47 -7.38 5.76 6.41
CA GLU A 47 -8.05 6.71 7.29
C GLU A 47 -7.89 8.14 6.76
N ALA A 48 -8.98 8.88 6.69
CA ALA A 48 -8.92 10.30 6.36
C ALA A 48 -8.48 11.08 7.59
N VAL A 49 -7.47 11.91 7.45
CA VAL A 49 -6.93 12.71 8.55
C VAL A 49 -6.78 14.17 8.14
N GLU A 50 -6.98 15.07 9.10
CA GLU A 50 -6.69 16.49 8.89
C GLU A 50 -5.22 16.74 9.22
N LEU A 51 -4.56 17.52 8.39
CA LEU A 51 -3.16 17.87 8.59
C LEU A 51 -3.05 19.05 9.55
N ASN A 52 -2.75 18.76 10.82
CA ASN A 52 -2.34 19.80 11.76
C ASN A 52 -0.83 20.07 11.59
N ASP A 53 -0.34 21.10 12.28
CA ASP A 53 1.06 21.50 12.15
C ASP A 53 2.04 20.41 12.58
N ASP A 54 1.73 19.67 13.62
CA ASP A 54 2.59 18.59 14.11
C ASP A 54 2.68 17.44 13.12
N LEU A 55 1.55 17.01 12.58
CA LEU A 55 1.53 15.93 11.60
C LEU A 55 2.23 16.34 10.31
N ARG A 56 1.98 17.56 9.85
CA ARG A 56 2.65 18.11 8.66
C ARG A 56 4.17 18.12 8.86
N ARG A 57 4.62 18.54 10.02
CA ARG A 57 6.04 18.57 10.35
C ARG A 57 6.65 17.17 10.31
N ARG A 58 5.98 16.18 10.90
CA ARG A 58 6.43 14.80 10.87
C ARG A 58 6.59 14.27 9.45
N ILE A 59 5.60 14.56 8.60
CA ILE A 59 5.62 14.12 7.20
C ILE A 59 6.76 14.82 6.44
N MET A 60 6.88 16.12 6.60
CA MET A 60 7.87 16.91 5.85
C MET A 60 9.31 16.64 6.30
N THR A 61 9.51 16.24 7.55
CA THR A 61 10.84 15.92 8.07
C THR A 61 11.21 14.44 7.93
N GLY A 62 10.33 13.63 7.38
CA GLY A 62 10.59 12.20 7.21
C GLY A 62 10.46 11.39 8.50
N ALA A 63 9.81 11.93 9.52
CA ALA A 63 9.60 11.23 10.80
C ALA A 63 8.41 10.27 10.73
N VAL A 64 8.26 9.54 9.63
CA VAL A 64 7.23 8.56 9.39
C VAL A 64 7.91 7.23 9.05
N ASP A 65 7.44 6.16 9.68
CA ASP A 65 7.99 4.83 9.39
C ASP A 65 7.40 4.30 8.08
N GLU A 66 8.17 4.40 7.01
CA GLU A 66 7.77 3.99 5.66
C GLU A 66 7.41 2.52 5.55
N CYS A 67 7.83 1.69 6.50
CA CYS A 67 7.48 0.28 6.51
C CYS A 67 6.04 0.04 6.94
N CYS A 68 5.44 0.98 7.66
CA CYS A 68 4.12 0.84 8.27
C CYS A 68 3.13 1.91 7.87
N GLU A 69 3.58 3.09 7.50
CA GLU A 69 2.71 4.25 7.27
C GLU A 69 3.10 5.04 6.04
N ALA A 70 2.08 5.59 5.37
CA ALA A 70 2.27 6.58 4.32
C ALA A 70 1.13 7.58 4.36
N TYR A 71 1.42 8.80 3.95
CA TYR A 71 0.43 9.88 3.87
C TYR A 71 0.40 10.41 2.45
N ILE A 72 -0.80 10.47 1.88
CA ILE A 72 -1.02 10.96 0.51
C ILE A 72 -2.13 12.00 0.53
N VAL A 73 -2.18 12.84 -0.50
CA VAL A 73 -3.28 13.79 -0.63
C VAL A 73 -4.59 13.05 -0.89
N ASN A 74 -5.68 13.56 -0.32
CA ASN A 74 -7.02 13.03 -0.54
C ASN A 74 -7.68 13.82 -1.67
N GLU A 75 -7.41 13.46 -2.92
CA GLU A 75 -7.91 14.21 -4.06
C GLU A 75 -9.35 13.87 -4.43
N SER A 76 -9.70 12.60 -4.42
CA SER A 76 -10.98 12.14 -4.95
C SER A 76 -12.00 11.75 -3.90
N GLY A 77 -11.58 11.57 -2.65
CA GLY A 77 -12.46 11.02 -1.61
C GLY A 77 -12.83 9.57 -1.84
N GLN A 78 -12.19 8.91 -2.78
CA GLN A 78 -12.46 7.52 -3.12
C GLN A 78 -11.48 6.57 -2.47
N GLY A 79 -11.89 5.31 -2.31
CA GLY A 79 -11.02 4.26 -1.82
C GLY A 79 -9.88 3.94 -2.78
N LEU A 80 -9.03 3.03 -2.36
CA LEU A 80 -7.85 2.63 -3.09
C LEU A 80 -7.90 1.12 -3.36
N HIS A 81 -7.18 0.70 -4.39
CA HIS A 81 -7.09 -0.71 -4.73
C HIS A 81 -5.81 -1.29 -4.15
N VAL A 82 -5.88 -2.55 -3.73
CA VAL A 82 -4.72 -3.26 -3.19
C VAL A 82 -4.58 -4.57 -3.95
N ARG A 83 -3.36 -4.86 -4.40
CA ARG A 83 -3.04 -6.13 -5.05
C ARG A 83 -1.58 -6.46 -4.82
N GLY A 84 -1.17 -7.63 -5.21
CA GLY A 84 0.23 -8.02 -5.19
C GLY A 84 0.99 -7.53 -6.41
N TRP A 85 2.31 -7.63 -6.33
CA TRP A 85 3.21 -7.25 -7.41
C TRP A 85 3.02 -8.14 -8.64
N GLN A 86 3.12 -7.53 -9.81
CA GLN A 86 3.07 -8.21 -11.11
C GLN A 86 4.27 -7.77 -11.96
N PRO A 87 4.79 -8.64 -12.83
CA PRO A 87 5.86 -8.25 -13.75
C PRO A 87 5.42 -7.05 -14.60
N GLY A 88 6.32 -6.09 -14.77
CA GLY A 88 6.03 -4.88 -15.53
C GLY A 88 5.55 -3.71 -14.68
N ASP A 89 5.23 -3.90 -13.42
CA ASP A 89 4.82 -2.81 -12.53
C ASP A 89 5.94 -1.76 -12.42
N ARG A 90 5.53 -0.49 -12.42
CA ARG A 90 6.42 0.65 -12.32
C ARG A 90 5.99 1.58 -11.21
N PHE A 91 6.97 2.22 -10.58
CA PHE A 91 6.71 3.06 -9.41
C PHE A 91 7.71 4.21 -9.35
N ARG A 92 7.23 5.37 -8.94
CA ARG A 92 8.07 6.54 -8.66
C ARG A 92 7.75 7.06 -7.27
N PRO A 93 8.50 6.63 -6.23
CA PRO A 93 8.33 7.21 -4.89
C PRO A 93 8.87 8.64 -4.83
N ILE A 94 8.46 9.38 -3.80
CA ILE A 94 8.99 10.73 -3.53
C ILE A 94 10.51 10.66 -3.47
N GLY A 95 11.17 11.61 -4.12
CA GLY A 95 12.63 11.70 -4.16
C GLY A 95 13.28 10.94 -5.30
N ALA A 96 12.55 10.11 -6.02
CA ALA A 96 13.08 9.41 -7.18
C ALA A 96 13.13 10.31 -8.41
N PRO A 97 14.16 10.19 -9.26
CA PRO A 97 14.28 11.04 -10.44
C PRO A 97 13.26 10.71 -11.54
N GLY A 98 12.64 9.53 -11.51
CA GLY A 98 11.66 9.12 -12.50
C GLY A 98 11.06 7.76 -12.18
N MET A 99 10.19 7.31 -13.08
CA MET A 99 9.61 5.98 -13.01
C MET A 99 10.68 4.91 -13.21
N LYS A 100 10.53 3.81 -12.45
CA LYS A 100 11.44 2.68 -12.53
C LYS A 100 10.63 1.41 -12.29
N LYS A 101 11.05 0.31 -12.88
CA LYS A 101 10.39 -0.97 -12.65
C LYS A 101 10.44 -1.33 -11.16
N LEU A 102 9.33 -1.77 -10.63
CA LEU A 102 9.26 -2.15 -9.21
C LEU A 102 10.23 -3.29 -8.90
N LYS A 103 10.42 -4.21 -9.85
CA LYS A 103 11.43 -5.26 -9.73
C LYS A 103 12.81 -4.70 -9.41
N ASP A 104 13.20 -3.60 -10.07
CA ASP A 104 14.52 -2.99 -9.86
C ASP A 104 14.60 -2.30 -8.50
N TRP A 105 13.50 -1.69 -8.05
CA TRP A 105 13.42 -1.15 -6.69
C TRP A 105 13.63 -2.25 -5.65
N PHE A 106 12.99 -3.40 -5.85
CA PHE A 106 13.14 -4.53 -4.93
C PHE A 106 14.58 -5.05 -4.90
N ILE A 107 15.23 -5.12 -6.04
CA ILE A 107 16.63 -5.53 -6.13
C ILE A 107 17.53 -4.55 -5.39
N ASP A 108 17.34 -3.25 -5.62
CA ASP A 108 18.14 -2.21 -4.98
C ASP A 108 17.98 -2.21 -3.45
N ARG A 109 16.79 -2.51 -2.97
CA ARG A 109 16.51 -2.61 -1.53
C ARG A 109 16.80 -3.99 -0.96
N LYS A 110 17.31 -4.91 -1.78
CA LYS A 110 17.63 -6.29 -1.38
C LYS A 110 16.46 -7.03 -0.76
N ILE A 111 15.26 -6.79 -1.29
CA ILE A 111 14.05 -7.48 -0.85
C ILE A 111 14.01 -8.85 -1.53
N ALA A 112 13.96 -9.91 -0.73
CA ALA A 112 13.93 -11.27 -1.24
C ALA A 112 12.66 -11.54 -2.05
N VAL A 113 12.76 -12.38 -3.07
CA VAL A 113 11.61 -12.73 -3.94
C VAL A 113 10.42 -13.22 -3.12
N LYS A 114 10.67 -13.97 -2.07
CA LYS A 114 9.66 -14.48 -1.15
C LYS A 114 8.89 -13.35 -0.46
N GLU A 115 9.59 -12.30 -0.04
CA GLU A 115 8.99 -11.14 0.60
C GLU A 115 8.21 -10.28 -0.37
N ARG A 116 8.68 -10.15 -1.61
CA ARG A 116 8.01 -9.36 -2.65
C ARG A 116 6.57 -9.82 -2.89
N LYS A 117 6.36 -11.14 -2.82
CA LYS A 117 5.02 -11.72 -3.04
C LYS A 117 4.04 -11.42 -1.93
N LEU A 118 4.55 -11.06 -0.74
CA LEU A 118 3.72 -10.76 0.42
C LEU A 118 3.41 -9.27 0.56
N LEU A 119 4.16 -8.41 -0.13
CA LEU A 119 3.95 -6.97 -0.03
C LEU A 119 2.73 -6.53 -0.83
N PRO A 120 1.85 -5.74 -0.23
CA PRO A 120 0.73 -5.16 -0.97
C PRO A 120 1.20 -3.97 -1.80
N LEU A 121 0.64 -3.82 -2.98
CA LEU A 121 0.74 -2.60 -3.76
C LEU A 121 -0.57 -1.85 -3.62
N VAL A 122 -0.50 -0.59 -3.27
CA VAL A 122 -1.66 0.28 -3.14
C VAL A 122 -1.76 1.13 -4.40
N LEU A 123 -2.92 1.09 -5.07
CA LEU A 123 -3.13 1.74 -6.35
C LEU A 123 -4.28 2.74 -6.27
N SER A 124 -4.14 3.82 -7.04
CA SER A 124 -5.24 4.74 -7.27
C SER A 124 -6.29 4.13 -8.21
N ASN A 125 -7.42 4.82 -8.37
CA ASN A 125 -8.46 4.39 -9.29
C ASN A 125 -8.01 4.38 -10.75
N SER A 126 -6.95 5.10 -11.08
CA SER A 126 -6.34 5.08 -12.41
C SER A 126 -5.26 4.01 -12.56
N ALA A 127 -5.16 3.10 -11.60
CA ALA A 127 -4.20 1.99 -11.59
C ALA A 127 -2.74 2.43 -11.45
N GLU A 128 -2.49 3.64 -10.95
CA GLU A 128 -1.15 4.09 -10.60
C GLU A 128 -0.75 3.52 -9.24
N ILE A 129 0.45 2.96 -9.12
CA ILE A 129 0.96 2.50 -7.83
C ILE A 129 1.31 3.73 -7.00
N ILE A 130 0.64 3.90 -5.86
CA ILE A 130 0.81 5.07 -5.00
C ILE A 130 1.57 4.77 -3.72
N TRP A 131 1.66 3.52 -3.32
CA TRP A 131 2.47 3.13 -2.18
C TRP A 131 2.80 1.64 -2.20
N VAL A 132 3.99 1.34 -1.74
CA VAL A 132 4.46 -0.01 -1.42
C VAL A 132 5.11 0.09 -0.04
N PRO A 133 4.68 -0.68 0.96
CA PRO A 133 5.31 -0.61 2.30
C PRO A 133 6.82 -0.81 2.22
N GLY A 134 7.56 0.05 2.90
CA GLY A 134 9.01 0.10 2.83
C GLY A 134 9.55 1.21 1.95
N PHE A 135 8.67 1.92 1.22
CA PHE A 135 9.03 3.03 0.34
C PHE A 135 8.22 4.26 0.68
N PRO A 136 8.71 5.46 0.35
CA PRO A 136 7.87 6.65 0.38
C PRO A 136 6.69 6.50 -0.58
N PRO A 137 5.59 7.23 -0.37
CA PRO A 137 4.47 7.19 -1.32
C PRO A 137 4.85 7.82 -2.66
N ALA A 138 3.97 7.63 -3.65
CA ALA A 138 4.20 8.16 -5.00
C ALA A 138 4.35 9.68 -5.01
N ASN A 139 5.25 10.15 -5.84
CA ASN A 139 5.54 11.57 -5.97
C ASN A 139 4.32 12.38 -6.41
N THR A 140 3.42 11.79 -7.20
CA THR A 140 2.22 12.45 -7.72
C THR A 140 1.21 12.82 -6.64
N LEU A 141 1.22 12.12 -5.51
CA LEU A 141 0.29 12.37 -4.40
C LEU A 141 0.99 12.95 -3.17
N LYS A 142 2.10 13.60 -3.40
CA LYS A 142 2.91 14.22 -2.34
C LYS A 142 2.15 15.29 -1.58
N ILE A 143 2.25 15.24 -0.26
CA ILE A 143 1.72 16.27 0.63
C ILE A 143 2.52 17.57 0.43
N SER A 144 1.83 18.69 0.26
CA SER A 144 2.45 19.99 0.13
C SER A 144 2.06 20.91 1.29
N ALA A 145 2.65 22.09 1.32
CA ALA A 145 2.35 23.08 2.36
C ALA A 145 0.88 23.53 2.34
N SER A 146 0.20 23.42 1.20
CA SER A 146 -1.20 23.81 1.06
C SER A 146 -2.20 22.67 1.26
N THR A 147 -1.72 21.43 1.41
CA THR A 147 -2.60 20.27 1.61
C THR A 147 -3.25 20.35 2.98
N LYS A 148 -4.58 20.23 3.03
CA LYS A 148 -5.35 20.29 4.28
C LYS A 148 -5.77 18.92 4.77
N GLU A 149 -6.13 18.04 3.85
CA GLU A 149 -6.58 16.69 4.16
C GLU A 149 -5.67 15.65 3.52
N ALA A 150 -5.43 14.57 4.22
CA ALA A 150 -4.63 13.47 3.73
C ALA A 150 -5.31 12.15 4.01
N LEU A 151 -4.85 11.11 3.32
CA LEU A 151 -5.16 9.75 3.69
C LEU A 151 -3.95 9.16 4.40
N ARG A 152 -4.19 8.57 5.56
CA ARG A 152 -3.19 7.77 6.26
C ARG A 152 -3.37 6.33 5.82
N LEU A 153 -2.33 5.78 5.22
CA LEU A 153 -2.27 4.37 4.85
C LEU A 153 -1.45 3.65 5.91
N THR A 154 -2.01 2.61 6.49
CA THR A 154 -1.34 1.85 7.54
C THR A 154 -1.22 0.39 7.14
N TYR A 155 -0.02 -0.16 7.26
CA TYR A 155 0.27 -1.56 6.99
C TYR A 155 0.96 -2.15 8.21
N GLU A 156 0.38 -3.22 8.76
CA GLU A 156 0.96 -3.91 9.91
C GLU A 156 1.15 -5.37 9.58
N GLN A 157 2.41 -5.81 9.64
CA GLN A 157 2.70 -7.23 9.54
C GLN A 157 2.36 -7.89 10.87
N ARG A 158 1.68 -9.02 10.78
CA ARG A 158 1.44 -9.84 11.95
C ARG A 158 2.59 -10.81 12.08
N GLU A 159 3.30 -10.75 13.19
CA GLU A 159 4.32 -11.74 13.47
C GLU A 159 3.67 -13.11 13.64
N PRO A 160 4.25 -14.17 13.03
CA PRO A 160 3.76 -15.51 13.24
C PRO A 160 3.96 -15.87 14.71
N THR A 161 2.87 -16.18 15.37
CA THR A 161 2.90 -16.69 16.74
C THR A 161 3.19 -18.18 16.74
#